data_822fc5416c99ffa72a7fc0a855adf5cc
#
_entry.id   822fc5416c99ffa72a7fc0a855adf5cc
#
_cell.length_a   1.000
_cell.length_b   1.000
_cell.length_c   1.000
_cell.angle_alpha   90.00
_cell.angle_beta   90.00
_cell.angle_gamma   90.00
#
_symmetry.space_group_name_H-M   'P 1'
#
loop_
_entity.id
_entity.type
_entity.pdbx_description
1 polymer ?
#
loop_
_entity_poly.entity_id
_entity_poly.type
_entity_poly.pdbx_seq_one_letter_code
_entity_poly.pdbx_strand_id
1 'polypeptide(L)'
;NKPIHLRAKAGIGYLSQQRSVFAISVYDNLLGICQLCIKGTSNQIKMTEQLLDEFNLQHLRDIHASNLSGGEVRRLMLARLLINKPSIVLLDEPMAALDPIVVQEIQKYILKLQNFGCAVLITDHQVNNLFDIVDRAYVLGEQSIIAQGTTAEILKSSKAIELYFGPSYRA
;
A
#
# COMPACT_ATOMS: atom_id res chain seq x y z
N ASN A 1 21.08 -7.41 -10.76
CA ASN A 1 20.02 -8.18 -10.05
C ASN A 1 20.39 -8.33 -8.58
N LYS A 2 19.73 -7.54 -7.70
CA LYS A 2 19.93 -7.67 -6.24
C LYS A 2 18.80 -8.53 -5.66
N PRO A 3 19.07 -9.44 -4.72
CA PRO A 3 18.04 -10.18 -3.99
C PRO A 3 17.11 -9.24 -3.20
N ILE A 4 15.90 -9.71 -2.87
CA ILE A 4 14.82 -8.87 -2.32
C ILE A 4 15.22 -8.16 -1.01
N HIS A 5 15.94 -8.83 -0.13
CA HIS A 5 16.40 -8.25 1.14
C HIS A 5 17.40 -7.10 0.95
N LEU A 6 18.22 -7.12 -0.12
CA LEU A 6 19.12 -6.01 -0.45
C LEU A 6 18.38 -4.84 -1.10
N ARG A 7 17.26 -5.10 -1.81
CA ARG A 7 16.39 -4.04 -2.31
C ARG A 7 15.67 -3.35 -1.16
N ALA A 8 15.17 -4.11 -0.18
CA ALA A 8 14.59 -3.56 1.03
C ALA A 8 15.57 -2.66 1.79
N LYS A 9 16.83 -3.12 1.98
CA LYS A 9 17.90 -2.31 2.59
C LYS A 9 18.27 -1.06 1.78
N ALA A 10 18.02 -1.08 0.48
CA ALA A 10 18.22 0.08 -0.42
C ALA A 10 17.02 1.06 -0.39
N GLY A 11 16.04 0.86 0.47
CA GLY A 11 14.90 1.76 0.63
C GLY A 11 13.70 1.47 -0.26
N ILE A 12 13.56 0.23 -0.77
CA ILE A 12 12.38 -0.18 -1.56
C ILE A 12 11.45 -1.01 -0.66
N GLY A 13 10.25 -0.49 -0.38
CA GLY A 13 9.15 -1.23 0.23
C GLY A 13 8.30 -1.91 -0.83
N TYR A 14 7.80 -3.11 -0.55
CA TYR A 14 6.88 -3.83 -1.46
C TYR A 14 5.74 -4.45 -0.67
N LEU A 15 4.53 -4.12 -1.08
CA LEU A 15 3.30 -4.75 -0.63
C LEU A 15 2.75 -5.61 -1.76
N SER A 16 2.75 -6.92 -1.55
CA SER A 16 2.19 -7.88 -2.50
C SER A 16 0.66 -7.92 -2.40
N GLN A 17 0.02 -8.34 -3.48
CA GLN A 17 -1.42 -8.64 -3.51
C GLN A 17 -1.79 -9.68 -2.45
N GLN A 18 -0.95 -10.70 -2.27
CA GLN A 18 -1.19 -11.77 -1.32
C GLN A 18 -0.98 -11.32 0.13
N ARG A 19 -1.76 -11.91 1.05
CA ARG A 19 -1.62 -11.73 2.49
C ARG A 19 -0.23 -12.19 2.94
N SER A 20 0.56 -11.28 3.51
CA SER A 20 1.94 -11.57 3.96
C SER A 20 2.17 -11.11 5.40
N VAL A 21 1.36 -11.63 6.33
CA VAL A 21 1.50 -11.41 7.77
C VAL A 21 1.92 -12.71 8.45
N PHE A 22 2.65 -12.61 9.57
CA PHE A 22 2.99 -13.76 10.39
C PHE A 22 1.78 -14.20 11.22
N ALA A 23 1.66 -15.50 11.46
CA ALA A 23 0.61 -16.09 12.29
C ALA A 23 0.91 -15.91 13.80
N ILE A 24 1.00 -14.65 14.24
CA ILE A 24 1.25 -14.19 15.60
C ILE A 24 0.39 -12.94 15.86
N SER A 25 0.48 -12.30 17.03
CA SER A 25 -0.27 -11.09 17.32
C SER A 25 0.05 -9.92 16.37
N VAL A 26 -0.83 -8.94 16.26
CA VAL A 26 -0.59 -7.69 15.51
C VAL A 26 0.64 -6.98 16.07
N TYR A 27 0.76 -6.90 17.39
CA TYR A 27 1.91 -6.30 18.07
C TYR A 27 3.21 -6.99 17.68
N ASP A 28 3.27 -8.32 17.77
CA ASP A 28 4.47 -9.08 17.44
C ASP A 28 4.82 -9.02 15.95
N ASN A 29 3.84 -8.88 15.07
CA ASN A 29 4.06 -8.63 13.64
C ASN A 29 4.83 -7.35 13.38
N LEU A 30 4.59 -6.29 14.16
CA LEU A 30 5.32 -5.02 14.06
C LEU A 30 6.64 -5.09 14.82
N LEU A 31 6.63 -5.54 16.08
CA LEU A 31 7.81 -5.61 16.92
C LEU A 31 8.91 -6.48 16.31
N GLY A 32 8.56 -7.64 15.76
CA GLY A 32 9.52 -8.54 15.12
C GLY A 32 10.28 -7.89 13.96
N ILE A 33 9.60 -7.08 13.13
CA ILE A 33 10.27 -6.31 12.08
C ILE A 33 11.11 -5.17 12.68
N CYS A 34 10.60 -4.48 13.71
CA CYS A 34 11.36 -3.45 14.42
C CYS A 34 12.67 -4.01 14.99
N GLN A 35 12.66 -5.22 15.56
CA GLN A 35 13.86 -5.88 16.07
C GLN A 35 14.93 -6.15 15.00
N LEU A 36 14.49 -6.43 13.75
CA LEU A 36 15.40 -6.64 12.62
C LEU A 36 15.99 -5.35 12.05
N CYS A 37 15.25 -4.23 12.16
CA CYS A 37 15.57 -2.98 11.45
C CYS A 37 16.09 -1.87 12.38
N ILE A 38 15.73 -1.89 13.67
CA ILE A 38 15.96 -0.77 14.60
C ILE A 38 16.86 -1.23 15.76
N LYS A 39 17.86 -0.41 16.10
CA LYS A 39 18.72 -0.65 17.26
C LYS A 39 18.11 -0.12 18.56
N GLY A 40 18.19 -0.90 19.61
CA GLY A 40 17.76 -0.55 20.96
C GLY A 40 16.28 -0.84 21.23
N THR A 41 16.04 -1.63 22.28
CA THR A 41 14.67 -2.10 22.65
C THR A 41 13.68 -0.98 22.87
N SER A 42 14.08 0.13 23.50
CA SER A 42 13.21 1.29 23.69
C SER A 42 12.73 1.90 22.39
N ASN A 43 13.62 2.02 21.38
CA ASN A 43 13.25 2.55 20.06
C ASN A 43 12.35 1.57 19.29
N GLN A 44 12.56 0.27 19.44
CA GLN A 44 11.72 -0.77 18.83
C GLN A 44 10.30 -0.70 19.35
N ILE A 45 10.13 -0.65 20.68
CA ILE A 45 8.81 -0.51 21.34
C ILE A 45 8.16 0.80 20.91
N LYS A 46 8.87 1.92 20.97
CA LYS A 46 8.35 3.24 20.57
C LYS A 46 7.81 3.25 19.13
N MET A 47 8.58 2.68 18.20
CA MET A 47 8.15 2.60 16.79
C MET A 47 6.93 1.68 16.66
N THR A 48 6.89 0.56 17.38
CA THR A 48 5.75 -0.37 17.35
C THR A 48 4.47 0.33 17.83
N GLU A 49 4.51 1.02 18.97
CA GLU A 49 3.36 1.75 19.50
C GLU A 49 2.93 2.89 18.54
N GLN A 50 3.87 3.64 18.00
CA GLN A 50 3.57 4.68 17.03
C GLN A 50 2.83 4.13 15.81
N LEU A 51 3.26 2.99 15.25
CA LEU A 51 2.62 2.38 14.09
C LEU A 51 1.25 1.80 14.41
N LEU A 52 1.06 1.24 15.61
CA LEU A 52 -0.26 0.81 16.08
C LEU A 52 -1.27 1.98 16.09
N ASP A 53 -0.85 3.13 16.59
CA ASP A 53 -1.69 4.33 16.64
C ASP A 53 -1.93 4.90 15.24
N GLU A 54 -0.88 5.09 14.45
CA GLU A 54 -0.95 5.69 13.10
C GLU A 54 -1.84 4.92 12.13
N PHE A 55 -1.88 3.59 12.26
CA PHE A 55 -2.67 2.70 11.41
C PHE A 55 -3.95 2.20 12.07
N ASN A 56 -4.35 2.79 13.21
CA ASN A 56 -5.55 2.42 13.97
C ASN A 56 -5.61 0.90 14.25
N LEU A 57 -4.51 0.35 14.78
CA LEU A 57 -4.35 -1.08 15.09
C LEU A 57 -4.29 -1.35 16.60
N GLN A 58 -4.32 -0.31 17.46
CA GLN A 58 -4.11 -0.43 18.91
C GLN A 58 -5.14 -1.36 19.57
N HIS A 59 -6.39 -1.29 19.15
CA HIS A 59 -7.47 -2.14 19.66
C HIS A 59 -7.35 -3.61 19.20
N LEU A 60 -6.46 -3.90 18.25
CA LEU A 60 -6.19 -5.23 17.70
C LEU A 60 -4.83 -5.78 18.14
N ARG A 61 -4.09 -5.06 19.01
CA ARG A 61 -2.68 -5.35 19.31
C ARG A 61 -2.41 -6.81 19.68
N ASP A 62 -3.28 -7.40 20.49
CA ASP A 62 -3.14 -8.77 21.00
C ASP A 62 -3.89 -9.81 20.15
N ILE A 63 -4.60 -9.36 19.12
CA ILE A 63 -5.33 -10.24 18.21
C ILE A 63 -4.34 -10.95 17.28
N HIS A 64 -4.53 -12.24 17.13
CA HIS A 64 -3.74 -13.05 16.19
C HIS A 64 -4.05 -12.62 14.75
N ALA A 65 -3.02 -12.36 13.96
CA ALA A 65 -3.19 -11.78 12.63
C ALA A 65 -4.00 -12.66 11.66
N SER A 66 -4.13 -13.95 11.93
CA SER A 66 -5.01 -14.85 11.16
C SER A 66 -6.50 -14.49 11.29
N ASN A 67 -6.89 -13.83 12.37
CA ASN A 67 -8.27 -13.47 12.68
C ASN A 67 -8.68 -12.07 12.18
N LEU A 68 -7.75 -11.34 11.56
CA LEU A 68 -7.99 -10.01 11.04
C LEU A 68 -8.84 -10.06 9.76
N SER A 69 -9.71 -9.09 9.60
CA SER A 69 -10.39 -8.80 8.33
C SER A 69 -9.40 -8.38 7.23
N GLY A 70 -9.84 -8.37 5.97
CA GLY A 70 -9.01 -7.97 4.83
C GLY A 70 -8.41 -6.56 4.97
N GLY A 71 -9.22 -5.60 5.42
CA GLY A 71 -8.79 -4.22 5.63
C GLY A 71 -7.79 -4.08 6.77
N GLU A 72 -8.00 -4.78 7.91
CA GLU A 72 -7.07 -4.78 9.04
C GLU A 72 -5.72 -5.40 8.68
N VAL A 73 -5.73 -6.49 7.92
CA VAL A 73 -4.50 -7.08 7.36
C VAL A 73 -3.78 -6.09 6.48
N ARG A 74 -4.50 -5.38 5.61
CA ARG A 74 -3.90 -4.41 4.69
C ARG A 74 -3.26 -3.25 5.46
N ARG A 75 -3.93 -2.75 6.51
CA ARG A 75 -3.36 -1.73 7.42
C ARG A 75 -2.08 -2.23 8.11
N LEU A 76 -2.09 -3.46 8.63
CA LEU A 76 -0.91 -4.06 9.25
C LEU A 76 0.25 -4.21 8.25
N MET A 77 -0.03 -4.64 7.03
CA MET A 77 0.98 -4.76 5.97
C MET A 77 1.58 -3.40 5.60
N LEU A 78 0.76 -2.34 5.49
CA LEU A 78 1.22 -0.97 5.23
C LEU A 78 2.08 -0.43 6.38
N ALA A 79 1.66 -0.63 7.63
CA ALA A 79 2.44 -0.24 8.81
C ALA A 79 3.83 -0.90 8.83
N ARG A 80 3.91 -2.20 8.52
CA ARG A 80 5.17 -2.94 8.45
C ARG A 80 6.15 -2.39 7.42
N LEU A 81 5.65 -1.87 6.28
CA LEU A 81 6.51 -1.27 5.25
C LEU A 81 7.30 -0.07 5.78
N LEU A 82 6.69 0.75 6.65
CA LEU A 82 7.31 1.97 7.14
C LEU A 82 8.47 1.74 8.13
N ILE A 83 8.55 0.57 8.77
CA ILE A 83 9.60 0.26 9.75
C ILE A 83 11.00 0.41 9.14
N ASN A 84 11.16 0.03 7.89
CA ASN A 84 12.45 0.14 7.18
C ASN A 84 12.70 1.51 6.55
N LYS A 85 11.83 2.50 6.80
CA LYS A 85 11.91 3.87 6.26
C LYS A 85 12.19 3.89 4.74
N PRO A 86 11.33 3.27 3.93
CA PRO A 86 11.54 3.20 2.50
C PRO A 86 11.46 4.59 1.86
N SER A 87 12.26 4.84 0.82
CA SER A 87 12.13 6.02 -0.03
C SER A 87 11.12 5.81 -1.17
N ILE A 88 10.92 4.55 -1.57
CA ILE A 88 9.95 4.16 -2.60
C ILE A 88 9.15 2.97 -2.09
N VAL A 89 7.84 3.01 -2.27
CA VAL A 89 6.91 1.92 -1.93
C VAL A 89 6.18 1.47 -3.19
N LEU A 90 6.24 0.16 -3.45
CA LEU A 90 5.52 -0.49 -4.54
C LEU A 90 4.31 -1.22 -3.93
N LEU A 91 3.11 -0.87 -4.36
CA LEU A 91 1.84 -1.43 -3.88
C LEU A 91 1.17 -2.17 -5.03
N ASP A 92 1.05 -3.49 -4.89
CA ASP A 92 0.45 -4.36 -5.90
C ASP A 92 -0.98 -4.71 -5.52
N GLU A 93 -1.94 -4.11 -6.23
CA GLU A 93 -3.38 -4.20 -5.97
C GLU A 93 -3.76 -4.03 -4.49
N PRO A 94 -3.38 -2.91 -3.84
CA PRO A 94 -3.55 -2.75 -2.39
C PRO A 94 -5.01 -2.73 -1.94
N MET A 95 -5.94 -2.48 -2.84
CA MET A 95 -7.38 -2.35 -2.58
C MET A 95 -8.21 -3.54 -3.12
N ALA A 96 -7.55 -4.56 -3.68
CA ALA A 96 -8.24 -5.71 -4.27
C ALA A 96 -9.07 -6.47 -3.23
N ALA A 97 -10.27 -6.89 -3.62
CA ALA A 97 -11.21 -7.69 -2.80
C ALA A 97 -11.62 -7.03 -1.47
N LEU A 98 -11.58 -5.70 -1.40
CA LEU A 98 -12.10 -4.92 -0.27
C LEU A 98 -13.43 -4.26 -0.65
N ASP A 99 -14.30 -4.06 0.34
CA ASP A 99 -15.52 -3.30 0.13
C ASP A 99 -15.24 -1.78 0.02
N PRO A 100 -16.16 -0.99 -0.58
CA PRO A 100 -15.91 0.42 -0.89
C PRO A 100 -15.57 1.29 0.32
N ILE A 101 -16.09 0.98 1.51
CA ILE A 101 -15.82 1.76 2.72
C ILE A 101 -14.36 1.51 3.14
N VAL A 102 -13.94 0.25 3.13
CA VAL A 102 -12.56 -0.13 3.48
C VAL A 102 -11.57 0.38 2.43
N VAL A 103 -11.94 0.40 1.14
CA VAL A 103 -11.11 1.01 0.09
C VAL A 103 -10.78 2.47 0.43
N GLN A 104 -11.77 3.27 0.81
CA GLN A 104 -11.55 4.67 1.20
C GLN A 104 -10.62 4.81 2.42
N GLU A 105 -10.70 3.89 3.38
CA GLU A 105 -9.78 3.85 4.50
C GLU A 105 -8.35 3.55 4.05
N ILE A 106 -8.15 2.54 3.20
CA ILE A 106 -6.82 2.18 2.69
C ILE A 106 -6.23 3.31 1.85
N GLN A 107 -7.02 3.99 1.03
CA GLN A 107 -6.60 5.19 0.29
C GLN A 107 -5.99 6.25 1.23
N LYS A 108 -6.64 6.54 2.37
CA LYS A 108 -6.12 7.48 3.39
C LYS A 108 -4.77 7.03 3.96
N TYR A 109 -4.59 5.73 4.20
CA TYR A 109 -3.30 5.20 4.67
C TYR A 109 -2.22 5.24 3.58
N ILE A 110 -2.58 5.03 2.31
CA ILE A 110 -1.65 5.19 1.18
C ILE A 110 -1.18 6.65 1.06
N LEU A 111 -2.09 7.62 1.14
CA LEU A 111 -1.74 9.04 1.15
C LEU A 111 -0.83 9.41 2.34
N LYS A 112 -1.03 8.81 3.51
CA LYS A 112 -0.12 8.99 4.65
C LYS A 112 1.32 8.57 4.37
N LEU A 113 1.58 7.60 3.46
CA LEU A 113 2.95 7.19 3.11
C LEU A 113 3.75 8.36 2.54
N GLN A 114 3.12 9.28 1.82
CA GLN A 114 3.77 10.49 1.31
C GLN A 114 4.24 11.40 2.46
N ASN A 115 3.47 11.50 3.54
CA ASN A 115 3.86 12.27 4.73
C ASN A 115 5.10 11.69 5.44
N PHE A 116 5.37 10.40 5.24
CA PHE A 116 6.60 9.73 5.70
C PHE A 116 7.76 9.85 4.70
N GLY A 117 7.60 10.65 3.63
CA GLY A 117 8.63 10.89 2.62
C GLY A 117 8.78 9.78 1.59
N CYS A 118 7.78 8.90 1.45
CA CYS A 118 7.81 7.82 0.48
C CYS A 118 7.22 8.26 -0.88
N ALA A 119 7.94 7.99 -1.97
CA ALA A 119 7.32 7.95 -3.29
C ALA A 119 6.52 6.64 -3.42
N VAL A 120 5.30 6.69 -3.96
CA VAL A 120 4.41 5.53 -4.03
C VAL A 120 4.11 5.19 -5.49
N LEU A 121 4.36 3.95 -5.89
CA LEU A 121 3.91 3.37 -7.15
C LEU A 121 2.84 2.31 -6.85
N ILE A 122 1.67 2.48 -7.44
CA ILE A 122 0.50 1.59 -7.23
C ILE A 122 0.13 0.94 -8.55
N THR A 123 -0.12 -0.37 -8.53
CA THR A 123 -0.83 -1.07 -9.60
C THR A 123 -2.23 -1.44 -9.12
N ASP A 124 -3.26 -1.21 -9.91
CA ASP A 124 -4.62 -1.67 -9.63
C ASP A 124 -5.39 -1.78 -10.95
N HIS A 125 -6.32 -2.70 -11.02
CA HIS A 125 -7.22 -2.85 -12.18
C HIS A 125 -8.51 -2.04 -12.02
N GLN A 126 -8.82 -1.57 -10.83
CA GLN A 126 -9.98 -0.71 -10.54
C GLN A 126 -9.57 0.76 -10.57
N VAL A 127 -9.56 1.35 -11.76
CA VAL A 127 -9.03 2.69 -12.03
C VAL A 127 -9.69 3.77 -11.15
N ASN A 128 -11.00 3.64 -10.87
CA ASN A 128 -11.73 4.59 -10.02
C ASN A 128 -11.15 4.71 -8.61
N ASN A 129 -10.59 3.63 -8.06
CA ASN A 129 -9.97 3.63 -6.74
C ASN A 129 -8.62 4.37 -6.71
N LEU A 130 -8.03 4.64 -7.88
CA LEU A 130 -6.73 5.30 -7.97
C LEU A 130 -6.84 6.80 -8.23
N PHE A 131 -7.85 7.24 -8.96
CA PHE A 131 -7.92 8.62 -9.46
C PHE A 131 -7.90 9.69 -8.39
N ASP A 132 -8.41 9.40 -7.18
CA ASP A 132 -8.44 10.33 -6.07
C ASP A 132 -7.12 10.43 -5.29
N ILE A 133 -6.17 9.50 -5.54
CA ILE A 133 -4.97 9.38 -4.73
C ILE A 133 -3.65 9.42 -5.52
N VAL A 134 -3.73 9.50 -6.86
CA VAL A 134 -2.53 9.53 -7.71
C VAL A 134 -2.32 10.90 -8.37
N ASP A 135 -1.08 11.36 -8.38
CA ASP A 135 -0.69 12.59 -9.11
C ASP A 135 -0.59 12.33 -10.62
N ARG A 136 -0.20 11.10 -10.99
CA ARG A 136 0.03 10.68 -12.36
C ARG A 136 -0.26 9.21 -12.55
N ALA A 137 -0.81 8.84 -13.71
CA ALA A 137 -1.10 7.46 -14.07
C ALA A 137 -0.50 7.06 -15.42
N TYR A 138 -0.24 5.77 -15.57
CA TYR A 138 0.14 5.10 -16.82
C TYR A 138 -0.88 4.00 -17.08
N VAL A 139 -1.54 4.07 -18.22
CA VAL A 139 -2.50 3.05 -18.67
C VAL A 139 -1.74 2.07 -19.57
N LEU A 140 -1.72 0.80 -19.15
CA LEU A 140 -1.05 -0.28 -19.87
C LEU A 140 -2.06 -1.11 -20.63
N GLY A 141 -1.80 -1.39 -21.88
CA GLY A 141 -2.60 -2.32 -22.71
C GLY A 141 -1.84 -2.68 -23.97
N GLU A 142 -2.15 -3.83 -24.57
CA GLU A 142 -1.51 -4.32 -25.77
C GLU A 142 0.04 -4.31 -25.70
N GLN A 143 0.59 -4.64 -24.54
CA GLN A 143 2.04 -4.66 -24.24
C GLN A 143 2.73 -3.28 -24.36
N SER A 144 1.98 -2.18 -24.30
CA SER A 144 2.50 -0.82 -24.42
C SER A 144 1.81 0.15 -23.44
N ILE A 145 2.39 1.34 -23.27
CA ILE A 145 1.74 2.45 -22.59
C ILE A 145 0.75 3.10 -23.57
N ILE A 146 -0.55 2.98 -23.29
CA ILE A 146 -1.62 3.51 -24.14
C ILE A 146 -1.88 4.99 -23.87
N ALA A 147 -1.85 5.37 -22.58
CA ALA A 147 -2.02 6.74 -22.13
C ALA A 147 -1.18 6.97 -20.87
N GLN A 148 -0.77 8.23 -20.67
CA GLN A 148 -0.07 8.65 -19.46
C GLN A 148 -0.36 10.11 -19.16
N GLY A 149 -0.35 10.48 -17.89
CA GLY A 149 -0.58 11.86 -17.46
C GLY A 149 -1.35 11.94 -16.15
N THR A 150 -1.90 13.09 -15.86
CA THR A 150 -2.84 13.32 -14.76
C THR A 150 -4.15 12.57 -15.01
N THR A 151 -4.96 12.39 -13.98
CA THR A 151 -6.31 11.81 -14.10
C THR A 151 -7.15 12.51 -15.17
N ALA A 152 -7.11 13.84 -15.20
CA ALA A 152 -7.85 14.63 -16.19
C ALA A 152 -7.37 14.40 -17.64
N GLU A 153 -6.07 14.13 -17.85
CA GLU A 153 -5.53 13.80 -19.16
C GLU A 153 -5.89 12.38 -19.59
N ILE A 154 -5.84 11.41 -18.65
CA ILE A 154 -6.28 10.04 -18.91
C ILE A 154 -7.75 9.99 -19.32
N LEU A 155 -8.62 10.71 -18.62
CA LEU A 155 -10.06 10.78 -18.92
C LEU A 155 -10.40 11.48 -20.26
N LYS A 156 -9.43 12.15 -20.91
CA LYS A 156 -9.58 12.68 -22.26
C LYS A 156 -9.11 11.72 -23.35
N SER A 157 -8.41 10.65 -22.98
CA SER A 157 -7.91 9.66 -23.94
C SER A 157 -9.00 8.68 -24.34
N SER A 158 -9.46 8.75 -25.58
CA SER A 158 -10.49 7.84 -26.12
C SER A 158 -10.06 6.37 -25.99
N LYS A 159 -8.80 6.06 -26.23
CA LYS A 159 -8.23 4.71 -26.07
C LYS A 159 -8.27 4.20 -24.62
N ALA A 160 -7.95 5.06 -23.65
CA ALA A 160 -8.00 4.69 -22.25
C ALA A 160 -9.44 4.48 -21.79
N ILE A 161 -10.38 5.33 -22.22
CA ILE A 161 -11.81 5.21 -21.93
C ILE A 161 -12.35 3.89 -22.49
N GLU A 162 -12.10 3.58 -23.75
CA GLU A 162 -12.59 2.35 -24.39
C GLU A 162 -12.09 1.09 -23.66
N LEU A 163 -10.81 1.07 -23.27
CA LEU A 163 -10.18 -0.10 -22.67
C LEU A 163 -10.61 -0.38 -21.24
N TYR A 164 -10.77 0.66 -20.40
CA TYR A 164 -10.99 0.51 -18.96
C TYR A 164 -12.37 0.87 -18.46
N PHE A 165 -13.09 1.75 -19.18
CA PHE A 165 -14.41 2.23 -18.77
C PHE A 165 -15.52 1.72 -19.68
N GLY A 166 -15.15 1.19 -20.85
CA GLY A 166 -16.08 0.78 -21.89
C GLY A 166 -16.66 1.96 -22.68
N PRO A 167 -17.27 1.68 -23.86
CA PRO A 167 -17.72 2.71 -24.80
C PRO A 167 -18.88 3.59 -24.28
N SER A 168 -19.52 3.22 -23.18
CA SER A 168 -20.63 3.97 -22.57
C SER A 168 -20.21 4.92 -21.45
N TYR A 169 -18.94 5.01 -21.10
CA TYR A 169 -18.47 5.92 -20.05
C TYR A 169 -18.57 7.38 -20.51
N ARG A 170 -19.33 8.17 -19.76
CA ARG A 170 -19.41 9.64 -19.94
C ARG A 170 -18.74 10.26 -18.70
N ALA A 171 -17.64 10.98 -18.91
CA ALA A 171 -16.95 11.75 -17.88
C ALA A 171 -17.78 12.95 -17.41
#